data_bbf93958373697b1d01acd6c4611cf51
#
_entry.id   bbf93958373697b1d01acd6c4611cf51
#
_cell.length_a   1.000
_cell.length_b   1.000
_cell.length_c   1.000
_cell.angle_alpha   90.00
_cell.angle_beta   90.00
_cell.angle_gamma   90.00
#
_symmetry.space_group_name_H-M   'P 1'
#
loop_
_entity.id
_entity.type
_entity.pdbx_description
1 polymer ?
#
loop_
_entity_poly.entity_id
_entity_poly.type
_entity_poly.pdbx_seq_one_letter_code
_entity_poly.pdbx_strand_id
1 'polypeptide(L)'
;MKKSNLVIETKNLTMTWGEFKVLDKINLSLKEGERLAIVGPSGSGKSTILKILAGLILPSSGELKIFGKSQNYLRLDQNNPPDVRLVFQNPALLGSLTISENVGFLLSRTKNIPEKTIRKIVDECLEEVGLFNVSEKLPNELSGGMQKRVSFARA
;
A
#
# COMPACT_ATOMS: atom_id res chain seq x y z
N MET A 1 -24.04 6.81 20.52
CA MET A 1 -23.31 7.45 19.41
C MET A 1 -22.80 6.34 18.50
N LYS A 2 -23.28 6.25 17.25
CA LYS A 2 -22.72 5.30 16.27
C LYS A 2 -21.27 5.70 16.03
N LYS A 3 -20.30 4.83 16.38
CA LYS A 3 -18.92 4.96 15.96
C LYS A 3 -18.92 5.11 14.43
N SER A 4 -18.45 6.25 13.91
CA SER A 4 -18.24 6.38 12.49
C SER A 4 -17.18 5.34 12.09
N ASN A 5 -17.55 4.37 11.24
CA ASN A 5 -16.62 3.36 10.70
C ASN A 5 -15.67 3.98 9.66
N LEU A 6 -15.11 5.17 9.98
CA LEU A 6 -14.13 5.84 9.12
C LEU A 6 -12.79 5.13 9.24
N VAL A 7 -12.30 4.66 8.11
CA VAL A 7 -10.96 4.05 8.00
C VAL A 7 -9.92 5.09 7.62
N ILE A 8 -10.29 6.12 6.83
CA ILE A 8 -9.42 7.24 6.48
C ILE A 8 -10.20 8.55 6.69
N GLU A 9 -9.58 9.52 7.33
CA GLU A 9 -10.07 10.88 7.47
C GLU A 9 -8.91 11.86 7.28
N THR A 10 -9.07 12.84 6.38
CA THR A 10 -8.14 13.95 6.23
C THR A 10 -8.84 15.27 6.51
N LYS A 11 -8.15 16.22 7.15
CA LYS A 11 -8.61 17.58 7.40
C LYS A 11 -7.59 18.58 6.90
N ASN A 12 -7.98 19.40 5.94
CA ASN A 12 -7.15 20.45 5.32
C ASN A 12 -5.76 19.94 4.94
N LEU A 13 -5.68 18.70 4.44
CA LEU A 13 -4.42 18.06 4.07
C LEU A 13 -3.75 18.83 2.93
N THR A 14 -2.57 19.36 3.19
CA THR A 14 -1.83 20.20 2.25
C THR A 14 -0.44 19.62 2.03
N MET A 15 0.05 19.65 0.80
CA MET A 15 1.39 19.25 0.44
C MET A 15 2.02 20.26 -0.51
N THR A 16 3.21 20.74 -0.14
CA THR A 16 4.01 21.68 -0.94
C THR A 16 5.39 21.11 -1.19
N TRP A 17 5.94 21.36 -2.37
CA TRP A 17 7.32 21.10 -2.74
C TRP A 17 7.96 22.45 -3.09
N GLY A 18 8.71 23.04 -2.14
CA GLY A 18 9.13 24.44 -2.24
C GLY A 18 7.91 25.36 -2.34
N GLU A 19 7.84 26.18 -3.37
CA GLU A 19 6.70 27.06 -3.61
C GLU A 19 5.51 26.38 -4.31
N PHE A 20 5.67 25.15 -4.76
CA PHE A 20 4.66 24.44 -5.53
C PHE A 20 3.68 23.72 -4.62
N LYS A 21 2.43 24.14 -4.62
CA LYS A 21 1.36 23.49 -3.86
C LYS A 21 0.75 22.35 -4.69
N VAL A 22 1.01 21.11 -4.29
CA VAL A 22 0.53 19.89 -4.97
C VAL A 22 -0.82 19.44 -4.45
N LEU A 23 -1.05 19.57 -3.14
CA LEU A 23 -2.35 19.33 -2.51
C LEU A 23 -2.72 20.57 -1.70
N ASP A 24 -3.96 21.04 -1.84
CA ASP A 24 -4.44 22.22 -1.15
C ASP A 24 -5.70 21.91 -0.34
N LYS A 25 -5.56 21.83 0.97
CA LYS A 25 -6.65 21.67 1.96
C LYS A 25 -7.61 20.52 1.62
N ILE A 26 -7.08 19.37 1.24
CA ILE A 26 -7.89 18.19 0.88
C ILE A 26 -8.60 17.64 2.12
N ASN A 27 -9.91 17.54 2.03
CA ASN A 27 -10.77 16.92 3.02
C ASN A 27 -11.37 15.66 2.40
N LEU A 28 -11.09 14.51 2.99
CA LEU A 28 -11.49 13.20 2.50
C LEU A 28 -11.93 12.35 3.69
N SER A 29 -13.00 11.60 3.50
CA SER A 29 -13.44 10.58 4.44
C SER A 29 -13.77 9.29 3.69
N LEU A 30 -13.25 8.16 4.17
CA LEU A 30 -13.51 6.84 3.61
C LEU A 30 -13.98 5.92 4.74
N LYS A 31 -15.08 5.23 4.53
CA LYS A 31 -15.62 4.25 5.46
C LYS A 31 -15.14 2.86 5.12
N GLU A 32 -15.24 1.97 6.08
CA GLU A 32 -14.96 0.55 5.87
C GLU A 32 -15.83 -0.02 4.74
N GLY A 33 -15.21 -0.79 3.84
CA GLY A 33 -15.87 -1.37 2.66
C GLY A 33 -16.10 -0.41 1.50
N GLU A 34 -15.89 0.91 1.65
CA GLU A 34 -16.01 1.86 0.55
C GLU A 34 -14.83 1.77 -0.42
N ARG A 35 -15.10 2.07 -1.68
CA ARG A 35 -14.11 2.19 -2.74
C ARG A 35 -14.06 3.64 -3.22
N LEU A 36 -12.85 4.20 -3.27
CA LEU A 36 -12.61 5.56 -3.73
C LEU A 36 -11.72 5.55 -4.96
N ALA A 37 -12.15 6.20 -6.03
CA ALA A 37 -11.32 6.46 -7.19
C ALA A 37 -10.88 7.93 -7.21
N ILE A 38 -9.57 8.17 -7.31
CA ILE A 38 -9.00 9.51 -7.46
C ILE A 38 -8.63 9.70 -8.93
N VAL A 39 -9.32 10.60 -9.61
CA VAL A 39 -9.16 10.87 -11.04
C VAL A 39 -8.66 12.29 -11.27
N GLY A 40 -7.95 12.52 -12.37
CA GLY A 40 -7.41 13.83 -12.73
C GLY A 40 -6.22 13.73 -13.69
N PRO A 41 -5.75 14.85 -14.24
CA PRO A 41 -4.64 14.89 -15.19
C PRO A 41 -3.32 14.43 -14.54
N SER A 42 -2.31 14.16 -15.37
CA SER A 42 -0.96 13.89 -14.87
C SER A 42 -0.44 15.09 -14.06
N GLY A 43 0.27 14.82 -12.97
CA GLY A 43 0.80 15.88 -12.10
C GLY A 43 -0.19 16.45 -11.07
N SER A 44 -1.48 16.07 -11.08
CA SER A 44 -2.50 16.61 -10.15
C SER A 44 -2.41 16.12 -8.69
N GLY A 45 -1.33 15.47 -8.28
CA GLY A 45 -1.12 15.06 -6.90
C GLY A 45 -1.70 13.69 -6.51
N LYS A 46 -2.29 12.92 -7.44
CA LYS A 46 -2.90 11.58 -7.14
C LYS A 46 -1.94 10.62 -6.45
N SER A 47 -0.74 10.49 -6.97
CA SER A 47 0.28 9.62 -6.37
C SER A 47 0.81 10.19 -5.05
N THR A 48 0.80 11.51 -4.89
CA THR A 48 1.23 12.19 -3.67
C THR A 48 0.27 11.90 -2.53
N ILE A 49 -1.03 12.05 -2.75
CA ILE A 49 -2.02 11.74 -1.71
C ILE A 49 -1.96 10.25 -1.32
N LEU A 50 -1.83 9.33 -2.28
CA LEU A 50 -1.69 7.89 -1.98
C LEU A 50 -0.44 7.59 -1.14
N LYS A 51 0.69 8.24 -1.42
CA LYS A 51 1.92 8.09 -0.62
C LYS A 51 1.76 8.63 0.80
N ILE A 52 1.03 9.75 0.97
CA ILE A 52 0.71 10.29 2.30
C ILE A 52 -0.20 9.30 3.06
N LEU A 53 -1.25 8.79 2.43
CA LEU A 53 -2.16 7.81 3.05
C LEU A 53 -1.42 6.52 3.44
N ALA A 54 -0.43 6.11 2.67
CA ALA A 54 0.42 4.96 2.98
C ALA A 54 1.52 5.24 4.02
N GLY A 55 1.65 6.49 4.49
CA GLY A 55 2.68 6.88 5.46
C GLY A 55 4.10 6.90 4.92
N LEU A 56 4.26 6.99 3.59
CA LEU A 56 5.58 7.06 2.94
C LEU A 56 6.16 8.48 2.90
N ILE A 57 5.29 9.48 2.94
CA ILE A 57 5.66 10.91 3.05
C ILE A 57 4.70 11.59 4.02
N LEU A 58 5.17 12.61 4.73
CA LEU A 58 4.34 13.42 5.58
C LEU A 58 3.72 14.59 4.79
N PRO A 59 2.49 15.01 5.09
CA PRO A 59 1.94 16.25 4.55
C PRO A 59 2.68 17.46 5.10
N SER A 60 2.66 18.57 4.39
CA SER A 60 3.22 19.85 4.87
C SER A 60 2.38 20.45 5.98
N SER A 61 1.04 20.24 5.96
CA SER A 61 0.11 20.65 7.00
C SER A 61 -1.22 19.89 6.87
N GLY A 62 -2.10 20.07 7.86
CA GLY A 62 -3.36 19.36 7.96
C GLY A 62 -3.25 18.09 8.80
N GLU A 63 -4.35 17.35 8.89
CA GLU A 63 -4.44 16.14 9.70
C GLU A 63 -4.76 14.94 8.83
N LEU A 64 -4.15 13.80 9.17
CA LEU A 64 -4.49 12.48 8.63
C LEU A 64 -4.77 11.55 9.81
N LYS A 65 -5.93 10.87 9.77
CA LYS A 65 -6.25 9.77 10.67
C LYS A 65 -6.52 8.51 9.88
N ILE A 66 -5.96 7.40 10.34
CA ILE A 66 -6.20 6.06 9.81
C ILE A 66 -6.69 5.18 10.94
N PHE A 67 -7.85 4.55 10.76
CA PHE A 67 -8.56 3.81 11.82
C PHE A 67 -8.68 4.62 13.12
N GLY A 68 -8.98 5.93 12.98
CA GLY A 68 -9.12 6.87 14.09
C GLY A 68 -7.81 7.31 14.77
N LYS A 69 -6.65 6.80 14.36
CA LYS A 69 -5.33 7.17 14.91
C LYS A 69 -4.67 8.24 14.04
N SER A 70 -4.21 9.32 14.64
CA SER A 70 -3.46 10.38 13.94
C SER A 70 -2.13 9.85 13.40
N GLN A 71 -1.79 10.25 12.17
CA GLN A 71 -0.58 9.86 11.48
C GLN A 71 0.37 11.04 11.37
N ASN A 72 1.24 11.21 12.38
CA ASN A 72 2.18 12.33 12.48
C ASN A 72 3.63 11.94 12.17
N TYR A 73 3.88 10.66 11.90
CA TYR A 73 5.21 10.10 11.66
C TYR A 73 5.22 9.26 10.39
N LEU A 74 6.38 9.15 9.78
CA LEU A 74 6.59 8.20 8.69
C LEU A 74 6.31 6.77 9.16
N ARG A 75 5.83 5.93 8.27
CA ARG A 75 5.51 4.52 8.58
C ARG A 75 6.69 3.78 9.20
N LEU A 76 7.91 4.05 8.71
CA LEU A 76 9.14 3.42 9.19
C LEU A 76 9.50 3.81 10.64
N ASP A 77 9.02 4.96 11.10
CA ASP A 77 9.32 5.49 12.44
C ASP A 77 8.27 5.08 13.47
N GLN A 78 7.28 4.30 13.06
CA GLN A 78 6.19 3.87 13.94
C GLN A 78 6.42 2.44 14.43
N ASN A 79 6.30 2.22 15.74
CA ASN A 79 6.34 0.89 16.34
C ASN A 79 5.19 -0.03 15.90
N ASN A 80 4.04 0.57 15.57
CA ASN A 80 2.84 -0.14 15.12
C ASN A 80 2.11 0.70 14.05
N PRO A 81 2.65 0.75 12.83
CA PRO A 81 2.04 1.52 11.74
C PRO A 81 0.67 0.92 11.38
N PRO A 82 -0.27 1.75 10.87
CA PRO A 82 -1.55 1.27 10.41
C PRO A 82 -1.37 0.26 9.25
N ASP A 83 -2.25 -0.71 9.17
CA ASP A 83 -2.23 -1.71 8.10
C ASP A 83 -2.80 -1.13 6.80
N VAL A 84 -2.01 -0.29 6.16
CA VAL A 84 -2.28 0.28 4.83
C VAL A 84 -1.25 -0.28 3.86
N ARG A 85 -1.72 -0.82 2.73
CA ARG A 85 -0.87 -1.37 1.69
C ARG A 85 -0.90 -0.48 0.47
N LEU A 86 0.24 -0.26 -0.15
CA LEU A 86 0.38 0.49 -1.39
C LEU A 86 0.90 -0.42 -2.50
N VAL A 87 0.10 -0.52 -3.56
CA VAL A 87 0.55 -1.16 -4.81
C VAL A 87 1.04 -0.07 -5.74
N PHE A 88 2.30 -0.17 -6.16
CA PHE A 88 2.91 0.81 -7.07
C PHE A 88 2.49 0.57 -8.51
N GLN A 89 2.52 1.62 -9.33
CA GLN A 89 2.26 1.54 -10.76
C GLN A 89 3.23 0.59 -11.47
N ASN A 90 4.51 0.64 -11.09
CA ASN A 90 5.51 -0.37 -11.44
C ASN A 90 5.49 -1.45 -10.34
N PRO A 91 5.51 -2.73 -10.68
CA PRO A 91 5.34 -3.82 -9.72
C PRO A 91 6.37 -3.83 -8.58
N ALA A 92 7.53 -3.18 -8.77
CA ALA A 92 8.61 -3.08 -7.79
C ALA A 92 8.97 -4.44 -7.16
N LEU A 93 8.97 -5.51 -7.97
CA LEU A 93 9.39 -6.83 -7.55
C LEU A 93 10.91 -6.89 -7.42
N LEU A 94 11.39 -7.64 -6.46
CA LEU A 94 12.81 -7.90 -6.26
C LEU A 94 13.25 -8.94 -7.29
N GLY A 95 14.03 -8.51 -8.29
CA GLY A 95 14.37 -9.32 -9.46
C GLY A 95 15.24 -10.54 -9.17
N SER A 96 15.96 -10.54 -8.05
CA SER A 96 16.79 -11.65 -7.57
C SER A 96 16.04 -12.69 -6.74
N LEU A 97 14.79 -12.42 -6.41
CA LEU A 97 13.94 -13.31 -5.61
C LEU A 97 12.90 -13.98 -6.49
N THR A 98 12.55 -15.21 -6.18
CA THR A 98 11.42 -15.92 -6.81
C THR A 98 10.10 -15.20 -6.52
N ILE A 99 9.05 -15.57 -7.20
CA ILE A 99 7.71 -15.02 -6.97
C ILE A 99 7.22 -15.38 -5.56
N SER A 100 7.46 -16.59 -5.11
CA SER A 100 7.15 -17.01 -3.74
C SER A 100 7.87 -16.17 -2.70
N GLU A 101 9.17 -15.93 -2.89
CA GLU A 101 9.96 -15.07 -2.00
C GLU A 101 9.51 -13.60 -2.04
N ASN A 102 9.11 -13.08 -3.21
CA ASN A 102 8.57 -11.74 -3.33
C ASN A 102 7.26 -11.58 -2.55
N VAL A 103 6.31 -12.50 -2.69
CA VAL A 103 5.02 -12.46 -1.99
C VAL A 103 5.21 -12.71 -0.49
N GLY A 104 6.02 -13.70 -0.12
CA GLY A 104 6.31 -14.07 1.27
C GLY A 104 7.29 -13.14 2.00
N PHE A 105 7.82 -12.10 1.34
CA PHE A 105 8.95 -11.31 1.83
C PHE A 105 8.75 -10.72 3.24
N LEU A 106 7.57 -10.17 3.52
CA LEU A 106 7.27 -9.62 4.85
C LEU A 106 7.02 -10.73 5.87
N LEU A 107 6.35 -11.80 5.47
CA LEU A 107 6.05 -12.94 6.35
C LEU A 107 7.33 -13.63 6.81
N SER A 108 8.31 -13.82 5.92
CA SER A 108 9.60 -14.44 6.25
C SER A 108 10.43 -13.64 7.25
N ARG A 109 10.16 -12.33 7.38
CA ARG A 109 10.82 -11.45 8.36
C ARG A 109 10.06 -11.34 9.68
N THR A 110 8.85 -11.87 9.74
CA THR A 110 8.06 -11.92 10.97
C THR A 110 8.50 -13.11 11.80
N LYS A 111 8.91 -12.87 13.05
CA LYS A 111 9.37 -13.95 13.95
C LYS A 111 8.24 -14.97 14.17
N ASN A 112 8.62 -16.26 14.17
CA ASN A 112 7.78 -17.40 14.55
C ASN A 112 6.70 -17.86 13.55
N ILE A 113 6.79 -17.52 12.26
CA ILE A 113 5.92 -18.14 11.25
C ILE A 113 6.69 -19.30 10.60
N PRO A 114 6.22 -20.56 10.71
CA PRO A 114 6.86 -21.69 10.05
C PRO A 114 6.85 -21.53 8.51
N GLU A 115 7.93 -21.94 7.86
CA GLU A 115 8.08 -21.83 6.40
C GLU A 115 6.93 -22.49 5.64
N LYS A 116 6.47 -23.64 6.10
CA LYS A 116 5.31 -24.34 5.51
C LYS A 116 4.04 -23.47 5.53
N THR A 117 3.84 -22.70 6.59
CA THR A 117 2.70 -21.78 6.71
C THR A 117 2.86 -20.61 5.75
N ILE A 118 4.07 -20.06 5.61
CA ILE A 118 4.35 -18.98 4.66
C ILE A 118 4.05 -19.45 3.24
N ARG A 119 4.53 -20.62 2.85
CA ARG A 119 4.27 -21.19 1.51
C ARG A 119 2.78 -21.33 1.24
N LYS A 120 2.02 -21.85 2.20
CA LYS A 120 0.56 -21.99 2.06
C LYS A 120 -0.11 -20.62 1.83
N ILE A 121 0.23 -19.61 2.63
CA ILE A 121 -0.32 -18.25 2.48
C ILE A 121 0.06 -17.66 1.12
N VAL A 122 1.31 -17.85 0.69
CA VAL A 122 1.79 -17.37 -0.61
C VAL A 122 1.00 -17.99 -1.76
N ASP A 123 0.80 -19.31 -1.72
CA ASP A 123 0.05 -20.02 -2.77
C ASP A 123 -1.41 -19.54 -2.82
N GLU A 124 -2.07 -19.38 -1.67
CA GLU A 124 -3.42 -18.83 -1.57
C GLU A 124 -3.50 -17.40 -2.15
N CYS A 125 -2.56 -16.52 -1.81
CA CYS A 125 -2.51 -15.15 -2.36
C CYS A 125 -2.29 -15.15 -3.89
N LEU A 126 -1.47 -16.05 -4.42
CA LEU A 126 -1.24 -16.15 -5.85
C LEU A 126 -2.48 -16.70 -6.60
N GLU A 127 -3.17 -17.66 -6.01
CA GLU A 127 -4.42 -18.20 -6.55
C GLU A 127 -5.52 -17.14 -6.60
N GLU A 128 -5.66 -16.30 -5.56
CA GLU A 128 -6.63 -15.20 -5.51
C GLU A 128 -6.47 -14.20 -6.67
N VAL A 129 -5.24 -14.02 -7.15
CA VAL A 129 -4.96 -13.16 -8.31
C VAL A 129 -4.88 -13.95 -9.65
N GLY A 130 -5.28 -15.22 -9.66
CA GLY A 130 -5.32 -16.08 -10.84
C GLY A 130 -3.93 -16.41 -11.40
N LEU A 131 -2.97 -16.65 -10.52
CA LEU A 131 -1.61 -17.08 -10.86
C LEU A 131 -1.34 -18.46 -10.30
N PHE A 132 -1.10 -19.43 -11.19
CA PHE A 132 -0.84 -20.83 -10.85
C PHE A 132 0.53 -21.26 -11.39
N ASN A 133 1.24 -22.09 -10.64
CA ASN A 133 2.53 -22.68 -11.03
C ASN A 133 3.61 -21.64 -11.36
N VAL A 134 3.66 -20.51 -10.63
CA VAL A 134 4.63 -19.43 -10.85
C VAL A 134 5.56 -19.20 -9.65
N SER A 135 5.34 -19.89 -8.53
CA SER A 135 6.01 -19.65 -7.26
C SER A 135 7.54 -19.67 -7.36
N GLU A 136 8.10 -20.60 -8.14
CA GLU A 136 9.54 -20.77 -8.32
C GLU A 136 10.15 -19.91 -9.44
N LYS A 137 9.32 -19.19 -10.21
CA LYS A 137 9.80 -18.31 -11.29
C LYS A 137 10.40 -17.03 -10.75
N LEU A 138 11.27 -16.42 -11.56
CA LEU A 138 11.79 -15.07 -11.34
C LEU A 138 10.84 -14.03 -12.00
N PRO A 139 10.85 -12.77 -11.52
CA PRO A 139 10.01 -11.71 -12.08
C PRO A 139 10.19 -11.51 -13.60
N ASN A 140 11.39 -11.66 -14.15
CA ASN A 140 11.69 -11.50 -15.56
C ASN A 140 11.10 -12.61 -16.45
N GLU A 141 10.67 -13.72 -15.87
CA GLU A 141 10.01 -14.82 -16.58
C GLU A 141 8.49 -14.60 -16.72
N LEU A 142 7.97 -13.52 -16.13
CA LEU A 142 6.56 -13.18 -16.12
C LEU A 142 6.24 -12.00 -17.04
N SER A 143 5.07 -12.06 -17.69
CA SER A 143 4.57 -10.90 -18.41
C SER A 143 4.31 -9.70 -17.46
N GLY A 144 4.31 -8.47 -17.99
CA GLY A 144 4.05 -7.28 -17.19
C GLY A 144 2.69 -7.30 -16.45
N GLY A 145 1.68 -7.93 -17.07
CA GLY A 145 0.38 -8.14 -16.41
C GLY A 145 0.45 -9.13 -15.27
N MET A 146 1.23 -10.21 -15.40
CA MET A 146 1.47 -11.16 -14.30
C MET A 146 2.24 -10.51 -13.16
N GLN A 147 3.30 -9.74 -13.46
CA GLN A 147 4.07 -9.01 -12.45
C GLN A 147 3.20 -8.04 -11.64
N LYS A 148 2.25 -7.35 -12.28
CA LYS A 148 1.26 -6.49 -11.59
C LYS A 148 0.39 -7.31 -10.64
N ARG A 149 -0.10 -8.48 -11.06
CA ARG A 149 -0.88 -9.36 -10.20
C ARG A 149 -0.07 -9.90 -9.02
N VAL A 150 1.20 -10.24 -9.22
CA VAL A 150 2.12 -10.59 -8.11
C VAL A 150 2.27 -9.44 -7.12
N SER A 151 2.36 -8.19 -7.60
CA SER A 151 2.46 -7.04 -6.69
C SER A 151 1.19 -6.82 -5.85
N PHE A 152 0.02 -7.22 -6.35
CA PHE A 152 -1.21 -7.28 -5.53
C PHE A 152 -1.16 -8.41 -4.51
N ALA A 153 -0.75 -9.61 -4.90
CA ALA A 153 -0.61 -10.74 -3.99
C ALA A 153 0.38 -10.46 -2.84
N ARG A 154 1.43 -9.65 -3.11
CA ARG A 154 2.41 -9.24 -2.10
C ARG A 154 1.87 -8.20 -1.11
N ALA A 155 0.90 -7.36 -1.50
CA ALA A 155 0.34 -6.30 -0.67
C ALA A 155 -0.64 -6.83 0.39
#